data_6cbca74824e3ee0106f4785876c33425
#
_entry.id   6cbca74824e3ee0106f4785876c33425
#
_cell.length_a   1.000
_cell.length_b   1.000
_cell.length_c   1.000
_cell.angle_alpha   90.00
_cell.angle_beta   90.00
_cell.angle_gamma   90.00
#
_symmetry.space_group_name_H-M   'P 1'
#
loop_
_entity.id
_entity.type
_entity.pdbx_description
1 polymer ?
#
loop_
_entity_poly.entity_id
_entity_poly.type
_entity_poly.pdbx_seq_one_letter_code
_entity_poly.pdbx_strand_id
1 'polypeptide(L)'
;MSFDANGYRQASLAGWEEAAPGWVRRQELVREFAAPVSHWMLDAVSLQPGQRVLELAGGIGETGMLAAELVAPMGTVIISDQAEAMLEGARARSRELGVGNVEFKVLNGEWIDLPLASVDVVLCRWGYMLMADPAAALGETRRVLVPGGHVAFAVWDALASNPWALLPGQELLERGLAPAPGHDSGQQPGPFALGSVAAVSDLLERAGFTEIHVEPLDLPRRHPDFEELWETTLDLSRAFHDAVLSRPAAEIEEIKASLAQRFAPYTAADGTLAVPGRTLVATASA
;
A
#
# COMPACT_ATOMS: atom_id res chain seq x y z
N MET A 1 -12.23 14.55 20.42
CA MET A 1 -13.34 14.08 19.55
C MET A 1 -13.07 12.62 19.24
N SER A 2 -14.07 11.76 19.28
CA SER A 2 -13.91 10.35 18.83
C SER A 2 -13.66 10.32 17.33
N PHE A 3 -12.81 9.39 16.89
CA PHE A 3 -12.54 9.14 15.47
C PHE A 3 -13.83 8.73 14.73
N ASP A 4 -14.15 9.43 13.64
CA ASP A 4 -15.29 9.09 12.77
C ASP A 4 -14.86 8.06 11.72
N ALA A 5 -14.95 6.80 12.07
CA ALA A 5 -14.57 5.70 11.19
C ALA A 5 -15.42 5.64 9.91
N ASN A 6 -16.70 6.01 9.95
CA ASN A 6 -17.55 5.96 8.75
C ASN A 6 -17.23 7.09 7.78
N GLY A 7 -17.07 8.32 8.30
CA GLY A 7 -16.62 9.43 7.47
C GLY A 7 -15.25 9.16 6.85
N TYR A 8 -14.32 8.55 7.60
CA TYR A 8 -13.02 8.14 7.08
C TYR A 8 -13.14 7.12 5.95
N ARG A 9 -13.95 6.06 6.10
CA ARG A 9 -14.14 5.03 5.04
C ARG A 9 -14.66 5.64 3.74
N GLN A 10 -15.64 6.55 3.84
CA GLN A 10 -16.19 7.24 2.67
C GLN A 10 -15.15 8.13 1.99
N ALA A 11 -14.40 8.92 2.76
CA ALA A 11 -13.35 9.77 2.24
C ALA A 11 -12.20 8.95 1.61
N SER A 12 -11.81 7.83 2.24
CA SER A 12 -10.80 6.91 1.73
C SER A 12 -11.23 6.30 0.40
N LEU A 13 -12.46 5.80 0.30
CA LEU A 13 -13.00 5.26 -0.96
C LEU A 13 -12.96 6.31 -2.09
N ALA A 14 -13.51 7.50 -1.84
CA ALA A 14 -13.51 8.57 -2.82
C ALA A 14 -12.07 8.96 -3.25
N GLY A 15 -11.15 9.04 -2.29
CA GLY A 15 -9.75 9.35 -2.57
C GLY A 15 -9.05 8.30 -3.45
N TRP A 16 -9.33 7.01 -3.25
CA TRP A 16 -8.75 5.95 -4.06
C TRP A 16 -9.37 5.86 -5.46
N GLU A 17 -10.69 6.11 -5.61
CA GLU A 17 -11.34 6.26 -6.92
C GLU A 17 -10.67 7.39 -7.74
N GLU A 18 -10.41 8.53 -7.12
CA GLU A 18 -9.78 9.66 -7.77
C GLU A 18 -8.27 9.47 -8.03
N ALA A 19 -7.57 8.68 -7.21
CA ALA A 19 -6.13 8.42 -7.35
C ALA A 19 -5.82 7.39 -8.46
N ALA A 20 -6.75 6.51 -8.80
CA ALA A 20 -6.52 5.38 -9.70
C ALA A 20 -5.86 5.76 -11.05
N PRO A 21 -6.24 6.86 -11.75
CA PRO A 21 -5.56 7.26 -12.98
C PRO A 21 -4.07 7.55 -12.79
N GLY A 22 -3.64 8.14 -11.67
CA GLY A 22 -2.24 8.37 -11.35
C GLY A 22 -1.48 7.06 -11.16
N TRP A 23 -2.06 6.13 -10.44
CA TRP A 23 -1.48 4.80 -10.22
C TRP A 23 -1.33 4.01 -11.51
N VAL A 24 -2.31 4.08 -12.41
CA VAL A 24 -2.22 3.46 -13.74
C VAL A 24 -1.13 4.09 -14.59
N ARG A 25 -1.00 5.43 -14.59
CA ARG A 25 0.12 6.10 -15.29
C ARG A 25 1.49 5.68 -14.80
N ARG A 26 1.63 5.44 -13.49
CA ARG A 26 2.89 5.09 -12.82
C ARG A 26 3.04 3.59 -12.57
N GLN A 27 2.24 2.74 -13.22
CA GLN A 27 2.21 1.30 -12.93
C GLN A 27 3.59 0.62 -13.03
N GLU A 28 4.40 0.94 -14.04
CA GLU A 28 5.72 0.34 -14.20
C GLU A 28 6.69 0.77 -13.09
N LEU A 29 6.68 2.05 -12.73
CA LEU A 29 7.46 2.55 -11.60
C LEU A 29 7.04 1.89 -10.28
N VAL A 30 5.72 1.79 -10.03
CA VAL A 30 5.18 1.11 -8.84
C VAL A 30 5.59 -0.35 -8.83
N ARG A 31 5.49 -1.05 -9.97
CA ARG A 31 5.92 -2.43 -10.11
C ARG A 31 7.40 -2.60 -9.76
N GLU A 32 8.28 -1.76 -10.32
CA GLU A 32 9.72 -1.84 -10.09
C GLU A 32 10.09 -1.65 -8.62
N PHE A 33 9.63 -0.57 -7.99
CA PHE A 33 10.02 -0.31 -6.60
C PHE A 33 9.33 -1.25 -5.61
N ALA A 34 8.13 -1.76 -5.92
CA ALA A 34 7.38 -2.65 -5.05
C ALA A 34 7.71 -4.14 -5.23
N ALA A 35 8.39 -4.51 -6.31
CA ALA A 35 8.74 -5.90 -6.60
C ALA A 35 9.44 -6.64 -5.45
N PRO A 36 10.43 -6.06 -4.75
CA PRO A 36 11.07 -6.74 -3.60
C PRO A 36 10.06 -7.11 -2.51
N VAL A 37 9.07 -6.26 -2.26
CA VAL A 37 8.01 -6.51 -1.26
C VAL A 37 7.08 -7.62 -1.71
N SER A 38 6.61 -7.56 -2.97
CA SER A 38 5.74 -8.60 -3.53
C SER A 38 6.44 -9.96 -3.54
N HIS A 39 7.69 -10.03 -3.97
CA HIS A 39 8.47 -11.28 -3.96
C HIS A 39 8.64 -11.82 -2.55
N TRP A 40 9.03 -10.97 -1.57
CA TRP A 40 9.14 -11.39 -0.18
C TRP A 40 7.82 -11.98 0.33
N MET A 41 6.68 -11.33 0.07
CA MET A 41 5.36 -11.81 0.50
C MET A 41 5.03 -13.18 -0.11
N LEU A 42 5.28 -13.36 -1.40
CA LEU A 42 4.99 -14.60 -2.12
C LEU A 42 5.91 -15.75 -1.67
N ASP A 43 7.18 -15.47 -1.46
CA ASP A 43 8.17 -16.45 -0.98
C ASP A 43 7.85 -16.89 0.45
N ALA A 44 7.47 -15.94 1.34
CA ALA A 44 7.15 -16.23 2.73
C ALA A 44 5.96 -17.18 2.92
N VAL A 45 4.97 -17.14 2.03
CA VAL A 45 3.81 -18.06 2.08
C VAL A 45 3.99 -19.29 1.19
N SER A 46 5.07 -19.38 0.43
CA SER A 46 5.43 -20.54 -0.40
C SER A 46 4.26 -21.07 -1.24
N LEU A 47 3.66 -20.19 -2.06
CA LEU A 47 2.48 -20.51 -2.88
C LEU A 47 2.65 -21.81 -3.67
N GLN A 48 1.59 -22.61 -3.70
CA GLN A 48 1.55 -23.90 -4.42
C GLN A 48 0.50 -23.90 -5.53
N PRO A 49 0.77 -24.59 -6.65
CA PRO A 49 -0.25 -24.80 -7.69
C PRO A 49 -1.56 -25.36 -7.14
N GLY A 50 -2.67 -24.78 -7.55
CA GLY A 50 -4.01 -25.19 -7.12
C GLY A 50 -4.56 -24.41 -5.92
N GLN A 51 -3.78 -23.60 -5.24
CA GLN A 51 -4.24 -22.77 -4.13
C GLN A 51 -5.18 -21.65 -4.59
N ARG A 52 -6.06 -21.24 -3.67
CA ARG A 52 -6.94 -20.09 -3.81
C ARG A 52 -6.40 -18.94 -2.97
N VAL A 53 -6.06 -17.85 -3.62
CA VAL A 53 -5.46 -16.67 -2.98
C VAL A 53 -6.43 -15.49 -3.02
N LEU A 54 -6.48 -14.73 -1.93
CA LEU A 54 -7.16 -13.43 -1.88
C LEU A 54 -6.11 -12.32 -1.74
N GLU A 55 -6.10 -11.37 -2.66
CA GLU A 55 -5.37 -10.11 -2.50
C GLU A 55 -6.34 -9.03 -2.02
N LEU A 56 -6.08 -8.44 -0.85
CA LEU A 56 -6.81 -7.30 -0.29
C LEU A 56 -6.08 -5.99 -0.63
N ALA A 57 -6.85 -4.94 -0.93
CA ALA A 57 -6.33 -3.63 -1.33
C ALA A 57 -5.29 -3.77 -2.46
N GLY A 58 -5.62 -4.60 -3.45
CA GLY A 58 -4.73 -4.97 -4.54
C GLY A 58 -4.43 -3.83 -5.52
N GLY A 59 -5.19 -2.74 -5.47
CA GLY A 59 -5.04 -1.62 -6.38
C GLY A 59 -5.10 -2.08 -7.83
N ILE A 60 -4.05 -1.81 -8.61
CA ILE A 60 -3.92 -2.23 -10.00
C ILE A 60 -3.45 -3.69 -10.17
N GLY A 61 -3.40 -4.50 -9.09
CA GLY A 61 -3.29 -5.95 -9.11
C GLY A 61 -1.90 -6.55 -9.28
N GLU A 62 -0.83 -5.80 -9.08
CA GLU A 62 0.54 -6.27 -9.39
C GLU A 62 0.95 -7.53 -8.60
N THR A 63 0.70 -7.58 -7.29
CA THR A 63 1.04 -8.76 -6.47
C THR A 63 0.16 -9.94 -6.79
N GLY A 64 -1.15 -9.70 -7.01
CA GLY A 64 -2.11 -10.73 -7.38
C GLY A 64 -1.81 -11.38 -8.74
N MET A 65 -1.32 -10.61 -9.72
CA MET A 65 -0.89 -11.18 -11.01
C MET A 65 0.30 -12.12 -10.84
N LEU A 66 1.30 -11.73 -10.04
CA LEU A 66 2.44 -12.62 -9.72
C LEU A 66 1.98 -13.88 -8.97
N ALA A 67 1.05 -13.73 -8.02
CA ALA A 67 0.48 -14.88 -7.31
C ALA A 67 -0.26 -15.82 -8.28
N ALA A 68 -0.99 -15.27 -9.26
CA ALA A 68 -1.75 -16.05 -10.24
C ALA A 68 -0.85 -16.96 -11.10
N GLU A 69 0.34 -16.47 -11.45
CA GLU A 69 1.33 -17.29 -12.16
C GLU A 69 1.81 -18.48 -11.31
N LEU A 70 2.04 -18.25 -10.01
CA LEU A 70 2.56 -19.28 -9.09
C LEU A 70 1.52 -20.34 -8.75
N VAL A 71 0.24 -19.99 -8.66
CA VAL A 71 -0.81 -20.99 -8.35
C VAL A 71 -1.37 -21.70 -9.57
N ALA A 72 -0.97 -21.31 -10.80
CA ALA A 72 -1.40 -21.97 -12.03
C ALA A 72 -0.93 -23.46 -12.07
N PRO A 73 -1.61 -24.34 -12.83
CA PRO A 73 -2.75 -24.06 -13.72
C PRO A 73 -4.13 -24.13 -13.04
N MET A 74 -4.27 -24.70 -11.83
CA MET A 74 -5.56 -24.98 -11.21
C MET A 74 -5.93 -24.00 -10.10
N GLY A 75 -4.99 -23.19 -9.62
CA GLY A 75 -5.23 -22.18 -8.60
C GLY A 75 -5.86 -20.93 -9.16
N THR A 76 -6.49 -20.15 -8.30
CA THR A 76 -7.16 -18.90 -8.64
C THR A 76 -6.78 -17.80 -7.67
N VAL A 77 -6.75 -16.55 -8.15
CA VAL A 77 -6.52 -15.37 -7.31
C VAL A 77 -7.72 -14.43 -7.39
N ILE A 78 -8.26 -14.06 -6.24
CA ILE A 78 -9.24 -12.98 -6.13
C ILE A 78 -8.45 -11.71 -5.85
N ILE A 79 -8.38 -10.79 -6.82
CA ILE A 79 -7.82 -9.45 -6.66
C ILE A 79 -8.95 -8.54 -6.21
N SER A 80 -8.83 -7.96 -5.02
CA SER A 80 -9.88 -7.12 -4.46
C SER A 80 -9.38 -5.74 -4.05
N ASP A 81 -10.24 -4.76 -4.22
CA ASP A 81 -10.03 -3.39 -3.74
C ASP A 81 -11.39 -2.79 -3.39
N GLN A 82 -11.41 -1.75 -2.54
CA GLN A 82 -12.64 -1.01 -2.28
C GLN A 82 -13.02 -0.08 -3.43
N ALA A 83 -12.05 0.40 -4.22
CA ALA A 83 -12.21 1.31 -5.34
C ALA A 83 -12.35 0.53 -6.67
N GLU A 84 -13.49 0.69 -7.34
CA GLU A 84 -13.73 0.05 -8.65
C GLU A 84 -12.75 0.55 -9.71
N ALA A 85 -12.39 1.84 -9.69
CA ALA A 85 -11.43 2.41 -10.64
C ALA A 85 -10.04 1.75 -10.55
N MET A 86 -9.61 1.31 -9.36
CA MET A 86 -8.40 0.51 -9.20
C MET A 86 -8.53 -0.85 -9.89
N LEU A 87 -9.66 -1.54 -9.70
CA LEU A 87 -9.91 -2.84 -10.31
C LEU A 87 -10.08 -2.75 -11.84
N GLU A 88 -10.56 -1.63 -12.38
CA GLU A 88 -10.54 -1.39 -13.83
C GLU A 88 -9.10 -1.39 -14.38
N GLY A 89 -8.16 -0.74 -13.68
CA GLY A 89 -6.74 -0.80 -13.98
C GLY A 89 -6.20 -2.24 -13.91
N ALA A 90 -6.54 -2.97 -12.85
CA ALA A 90 -6.13 -4.37 -12.67
C ALA A 90 -6.69 -5.28 -13.78
N ARG A 91 -7.95 -5.12 -14.20
CA ARG A 91 -8.55 -5.86 -15.33
C ARG A 91 -7.84 -5.56 -16.65
N ALA A 92 -7.47 -4.30 -16.88
CA ALA A 92 -6.72 -3.91 -18.06
C ALA A 92 -5.34 -4.58 -18.07
N ARG A 93 -4.66 -4.57 -16.93
CA ARG A 93 -3.34 -5.21 -16.75
C ARG A 93 -3.40 -6.72 -16.92
N SER A 94 -4.41 -7.40 -16.36
CA SER A 94 -4.62 -8.84 -16.54
C SER A 94 -4.74 -9.22 -18.01
N ARG A 95 -5.51 -8.45 -18.79
CA ARG A 95 -5.65 -8.68 -20.24
C ARG A 95 -4.34 -8.48 -20.99
N GLU A 96 -3.59 -7.44 -20.65
CA GLU A 96 -2.28 -7.15 -21.23
C GLU A 96 -1.27 -8.29 -21.01
N LEU A 97 -1.24 -8.81 -19.76
CA LEU A 97 -0.34 -9.89 -19.37
C LEU A 97 -0.84 -11.30 -19.79
N GLY A 98 -2.11 -11.41 -20.21
CA GLY A 98 -2.71 -12.70 -20.56
C GLY A 98 -2.98 -13.60 -19.35
N VAL A 99 -3.10 -13.03 -18.13
CA VAL A 99 -3.37 -13.76 -16.88
C VAL A 99 -4.88 -14.02 -16.79
N GLY A 100 -5.32 -15.28 -16.87
CA GLY A 100 -6.74 -15.65 -16.93
C GLY A 100 -7.32 -16.30 -15.68
N ASN A 101 -6.50 -16.69 -14.71
CA ASN A 101 -6.93 -17.34 -13.46
C ASN A 101 -7.10 -16.33 -12.31
N VAL A 102 -7.60 -15.12 -12.63
CA VAL A 102 -7.90 -14.04 -11.69
C VAL A 102 -9.37 -13.68 -11.71
N GLU A 103 -9.93 -13.41 -10.52
CA GLU A 103 -11.25 -12.84 -10.31
C GLU A 103 -11.08 -11.43 -9.72
N PHE A 104 -11.93 -10.48 -10.09
CA PHE A 104 -11.89 -9.11 -9.55
C PHE A 104 -13.14 -8.85 -8.72
N LYS A 105 -12.96 -8.43 -7.47
CA LYS A 105 -14.07 -8.23 -6.55
C LYS A 105 -13.92 -6.92 -5.77
N VAL A 106 -14.93 -6.05 -5.83
CA VAL A 106 -15.01 -4.89 -4.94
C VAL A 106 -15.25 -5.40 -3.53
N LEU A 107 -14.28 -5.19 -2.63
CA LEU A 107 -14.34 -5.62 -1.25
C LEU A 107 -13.77 -4.55 -0.32
N ASN A 108 -14.40 -4.39 0.83
CA ASN A 108 -13.78 -3.71 1.96
C ASN A 108 -13.05 -4.76 2.82
N GLY A 109 -11.74 -4.55 3.08
CA GLY A 109 -10.94 -5.49 3.87
C GLY A 109 -11.42 -5.69 5.30
N GLU A 110 -12.18 -4.73 5.86
CA GLU A 110 -12.84 -4.85 7.16
C GLU A 110 -14.14 -5.67 7.10
N TRP A 111 -14.56 -6.09 5.90
CA TRP A 111 -15.83 -6.79 5.63
C TRP A 111 -15.69 -7.68 4.40
N ILE A 112 -15.05 -8.82 4.57
CA ILE A 112 -14.74 -9.70 3.45
C ILE A 112 -15.97 -10.58 3.12
N ASP A 113 -16.67 -10.27 2.01
CA ASP A 113 -17.80 -11.04 1.51
C ASP A 113 -17.33 -12.34 0.83
N LEU A 114 -16.71 -13.21 1.62
CA LEU A 114 -16.32 -14.57 1.27
C LEU A 114 -16.70 -15.54 2.40
N PRO A 115 -16.97 -16.83 2.09
CA PRO A 115 -17.26 -17.83 3.10
C PRO A 115 -16.11 -18.03 4.10
N LEU A 116 -16.43 -18.55 5.28
CA LEU A 116 -15.47 -19.06 6.26
C LEU A 116 -14.57 -20.12 5.59
N ALA A 117 -13.26 -20.08 5.88
CA ALA A 117 -12.29 -21.08 5.44
C ALA A 117 -12.36 -21.36 3.92
N SER A 118 -12.30 -20.31 3.11
CA SER A 118 -12.51 -20.36 1.67
C SER A 118 -11.31 -20.00 0.82
N VAL A 119 -10.20 -19.54 1.45
CA VAL A 119 -8.94 -19.23 0.78
C VAL A 119 -7.76 -19.81 1.54
N ASP A 120 -6.72 -20.19 0.81
CA ASP A 120 -5.49 -20.77 1.39
C ASP A 120 -4.53 -19.67 1.87
N VAL A 121 -4.48 -18.55 1.13
CA VAL A 121 -3.56 -17.45 1.41
C VAL A 121 -4.27 -16.11 1.23
N VAL A 122 -3.95 -15.15 2.11
CA VAL A 122 -4.32 -13.73 1.96
C VAL A 122 -3.06 -12.88 1.80
N LEU A 123 -3.04 -12.03 0.79
CA LEU A 123 -1.98 -11.06 0.52
C LEU A 123 -2.54 -9.64 0.70
N CYS A 124 -1.77 -8.72 1.30
CA CYS A 124 -2.17 -7.33 1.45
C CYS A 124 -0.96 -6.39 1.47
N ARG A 125 -0.59 -5.84 0.32
CA ARG A 125 0.54 -4.92 0.21
C ARG A 125 0.10 -3.48 0.46
N TRP A 126 0.50 -2.92 1.63
CA TRP A 126 0.22 -1.55 2.06
C TRP A 126 -1.26 -1.18 2.23
N GLY A 127 -2.13 -2.18 2.52
CA GLY A 127 -3.57 -1.96 2.71
C GLY A 127 -3.96 -1.80 4.19
N TYR A 128 -3.57 -2.72 5.08
CA TYR A 128 -4.08 -2.76 6.47
C TYR A 128 -3.87 -1.46 7.24
N MET A 129 -2.76 -0.75 7.04
CA MET A 129 -2.48 0.53 7.70
C MET A 129 -3.45 1.65 7.32
N LEU A 130 -4.15 1.50 6.19
CA LEU A 130 -5.11 2.48 5.66
C LEU A 130 -6.56 2.17 6.06
N MET A 131 -6.81 1.04 6.71
CA MET A 131 -8.15 0.63 7.13
C MET A 131 -8.56 1.37 8.41
N ALA A 132 -9.83 1.70 8.53
CA ALA A 132 -10.36 2.40 9.70
C ALA A 132 -10.26 1.53 10.97
N ASP A 133 -10.38 0.21 10.80
CA ASP A 133 -10.21 -0.79 11.85
C ASP A 133 -9.37 -1.97 11.34
N PRO A 134 -8.04 -1.88 11.43
CA PRO A 134 -7.16 -2.95 10.98
C PRO A 134 -7.30 -4.25 11.81
N ALA A 135 -7.82 -4.15 13.06
CA ALA A 135 -8.08 -5.34 13.86
C ALA A 135 -9.30 -6.12 13.34
N ALA A 136 -10.38 -5.43 12.96
CA ALA A 136 -11.51 -6.03 12.28
C ALA A 136 -11.09 -6.69 10.95
N ALA A 137 -10.25 -6.00 10.17
CA ALA A 137 -9.74 -6.52 8.90
C ALA A 137 -8.91 -7.79 9.06
N LEU A 138 -8.03 -7.87 10.05
CA LEU A 138 -7.27 -9.09 10.34
C LEU A 138 -8.17 -10.21 10.92
N GLY A 139 -9.21 -9.86 11.67
CA GLY A 139 -10.24 -10.82 12.10
C GLY A 139 -10.98 -11.45 10.92
N GLU A 140 -11.39 -10.65 9.95
CA GLU A 140 -12.01 -11.11 8.71
C GLU A 140 -11.03 -11.93 7.85
N THR A 141 -9.77 -11.46 7.74
CA THR A 141 -8.69 -12.21 7.08
C THR A 141 -8.55 -13.61 7.67
N ARG A 142 -8.47 -13.72 9.00
CA ARG A 142 -8.36 -15.01 9.67
C ARG A 142 -9.62 -15.86 9.48
N ARG A 143 -10.79 -15.25 9.44
CA ARG A 143 -12.07 -15.95 9.20
C ARG A 143 -12.13 -16.61 7.84
N VAL A 144 -11.64 -15.95 6.79
CA VAL A 144 -11.72 -16.50 5.43
C VAL A 144 -10.60 -17.48 5.11
N LEU A 145 -9.49 -17.46 5.86
CA LEU A 145 -8.41 -18.43 5.72
C LEU A 145 -8.85 -19.82 6.18
N VAL A 146 -8.41 -20.84 5.45
CA VAL A 146 -8.51 -22.24 5.90
C VAL A 146 -7.66 -22.46 7.15
N PRO A 147 -7.95 -23.44 8.02
CA PRO A 147 -7.05 -23.80 9.11
C PRO A 147 -5.64 -24.10 8.59
N GLY A 148 -4.63 -23.42 9.14
CA GLY A 148 -3.24 -23.49 8.66
C GLY A 148 -2.97 -22.70 7.38
N GLY A 149 -3.92 -21.90 6.90
CA GLY A 149 -3.69 -20.93 5.84
C GLY A 149 -2.83 -19.76 6.31
N HIS A 150 -2.27 -19.01 5.38
CA HIS A 150 -1.28 -17.98 5.68
C HIS A 150 -1.74 -16.59 5.26
N VAL A 151 -1.34 -15.59 6.02
CA VAL A 151 -1.37 -14.18 5.59
C VAL A 151 0.04 -13.68 5.37
N ALA A 152 0.28 -12.94 4.27
CA ALA A 152 1.47 -12.11 4.10
C ALA A 152 1.07 -10.70 3.73
N PHE A 153 1.69 -9.71 4.38
CA PHE A 153 1.38 -8.32 4.10
C PHE A 153 2.57 -7.39 4.34
N ALA A 154 2.44 -6.17 3.85
CA ALA A 154 3.40 -5.11 4.09
C ALA A 154 2.70 -3.84 4.58
N VAL A 155 3.39 -3.09 5.45
CA VAL A 155 3.01 -1.75 5.90
C VAL A 155 4.26 -0.87 5.90
N TRP A 156 4.11 0.46 5.80
CA TRP A 156 5.28 1.32 5.91
C TRP A 156 5.83 1.32 7.34
N ASP A 157 7.15 1.25 7.47
CA ASP A 157 7.86 1.50 8.74
C ASP A 157 7.69 2.98 9.15
N ALA A 158 8.20 3.36 10.32
CA ALA A 158 8.09 4.71 10.86
C ALA A 158 8.36 5.80 9.81
N LEU A 159 7.62 6.91 9.86
CA LEU A 159 7.77 8.03 8.94
C LEU A 159 9.22 8.53 8.81
N ALA A 160 9.98 8.49 9.92
CA ALA A 160 11.40 8.89 9.92
C ALA A 160 12.29 8.01 9.03
N SER A 161 11.91 6.76 8.78
CA SER A 161 12.60 5.85 7.85
C SER A 161 12.22 6.08 6.38
N ASN A 162 11.32 7.02 6.10
CA ASN A 162 10.70 7.21 4.80
C ASN A 162 10.76 8.68 4.34
N PRO A 163 11.96 9.23 4.03
CA PRO A 163 12.14 10.62 3.60
C PRO A 163 11.27 11.03 2.41
N TRP A 164 10.91 10.08 1.53
CA TRP A 164 10.03 10.30 0.38
C TRP A 164 8.63 10.79 0.79
N ALA A 165 8.17 10.50 2.01
CA ALA A 165 6.90 11.01 2.56
C ALA A 165 7.13 12.11 3.60
N LEU A 166 8.20 11.98 4.40
CA LEU A 166 8.54 12.93 5.46
C LEU A 166 8.78 14.34 4.90
N LEU A 167 9.60 14.46 3.84
CA LEU A 167 10.01 15.77 3.33
C LEU A 167 8.86 16.53 2.66
N PRO A 168 8.02 15.92 1.79
CA PRO A 168 6.82 16.59 1.29
C PRO A 168 5.84 16.96 2.40
N GLY A 169 5.65 16.08 3.40
CA GLY A 169 4.78 16.36 4.54
C GLY A 169 5.25 17.55 5.37
N GLN A 170 6.56 17.66 5.62
CA GLN A 170 7.15 18.81 6.32
C GLN A 170 6.98 20.11 5.54
N GLU A 171 7.20 20.08 4.23
CA GLU A 171 7.01 21.26 3.36
C GLU A 171 5.58 21.78 3.43
N LEU A 172 4.58 20.89 3.33
CA LEU A 172 3.18 21.26 3.45
C LEU A 172 2.83 21.81 4.84
N LEU A 173 3.37 21.20 5.89
CA LEU A 173 3.14 21.62 7.27
C LEU A 173 3.71 23.02 7.53
N GLU A 174 4.96 23.29 7.13
CA GLU A 174 5.64 24.59 7.31
C GLU A 174 4.93 25.72 6.57
N ARG A 175 4.28 25.43 5.45
CA ARG A 175 3.45 26.38 4.69
C ARG A 175 2.00 26.49 5.19
N GLY A 176 1.61 25.70 6.20
CA GLY A 176 0.23 25.66 6.70
C GLY A 176 -0.77 25.04 5.72
N LEU A 177 -0.29 24.20 4.78
CA LEU A 177 -1.08 23.51 3.76
C LEU A 177 -1.52 22.11 4.21
N ALA A 178 -0.98 21.62 5.30
CA ALA A 178 -1.42 20.39 5.95
C ALA A 178 -1.63 20.64 7.45
N PRO A 179 -2.58 19.95 8.08
CA PRO A 179 -2.71 20.01 9.54
C PRO A 179 -1.45 19.44 10.19
N ALA A 180 -1.04 20.01 11.34
CA ALA A 180 -0.01 19.39 12.14
C ALA A 180 -0.43 17.96 12.48
N PRO A 181 0.51 16.98 12.45
CA PRO A 181 0.22 15.62 12.91
C PRO A 181 -0.41 15.74 14.30
N GLY A 182 -1.65 15.26 14.46
CA GLY A 182 -2.30 15.27 15.76
C GLY A 182 -1.46 14.50 16.77
N HIS A 183 -1.51 14.87 18.05
CA HIS A 183 -0.82 14.14 19.12
C HIS A 183 -1.27 12.67 19.24
N ASP A 184 -2.36 12.31 18.54
CA ASP A 184 -2.92 10.95 18.42
C ASP A 184 -2.52 10.22 17.15
N SER A 185 -1.41 10.58 16.52
CA SER A 185 -0.97 10.04 15.21
C SER A 185 -0.73 8.53 15.16
N GLY A 186 -0.76 7.82 16.29
CA GLY A 186 -0.73 6.35 16.36
C GLY A 186 -2.12 5.68 16.44
N GLN A 187 -3.21 6.44 16.48
CA GLN A 187 -4.57 5.90 16.59
C GLN A 187 -5.45 6.16 15.36
N GLN A 188 -4.95 6.91 14.38
CA GLN A 188 -5.68 7.19 13.15
C GLN A 188 -5.09 6.40 11.97
N PRO A 189 -5.95 5.87 11.07
CA PRO A 189 -5.50 5.21 9.86
C PRO A 189 -4.64 6.12 9.00
N GLY A 190 -3.65 5.54 8.35
CA GLY A 190 -2.75 6.27 7.47
C GLY A 190 -1.49 5.48 7.13
N PRO A 191 -0.67 5.94 6.19
CA PRO A 191 0.48 5.19 5.71
C PRO A 191 1.45 4.72 6.80
N PHE A 192 1.52 5.41 7.95
CA PHE A 192 2.46 5.13 9.04
C PHE A 192 1.78 4.70 10.34
N ALA A 193 0.48 4.35 10.30
CA ALA A 193 -0.29 3.96 11.49
C ALA A 193 0.21 2.66 12.15
N LEU A 194 0.82 1.75 11.38
CA LEU A 194 1.38 0.49 11.84
C LEU A 194 2.92 0.48 11.74
N GLY A 195 3.56 1.63 11.89
CA GLY A 195 4.99 1.86 11.61
C GLY A 195 5.97 1.31 12.65
N SER A 196 5.71 0.16 13.26
CA SER A 196 6.69 -0.55 14.10
C SER A 196 6.43 -2.06 14.12
N VAL A 197 7.50 -2.84 14.25
CA VAL A 197 7.43 -4.31 14.40
C VAL A 197 6.50 -4.69 15.55
N ALA A 198 6.62 -4.01 16.69
CA ALA A 198 5.80 -4.30 17.88
C ALA A 198 4.31 -4.07 17.62
N ALA A 199 3.93 -2.99 16.93
CA ALA A 199 2.52 -2.71 16.61
C ALA A 199 1.92 -3.77 15.68
N VAL A 200 2.69 -4.21 14.67
CA VAL A 200 2.25 -5.24 13.73
C VAL A 200 2.11 -6.60 14.42
N SER A 201 3.11 -7.00 15.22
CA SER A 201 3.09 -8.28 15.95
C SER A 201 1.92 -8.34 16.93
N ASP A 202 1.73 -7.31 17.76
CA ASP A 202 0.65 -7.21 18.74
C ASP A 202 -0.75 -7.25 18.07
N LEU A 203 -0.88 -6.64 16.89
CA LEU A 203 -2.12 -6.66 16.12
C LEU A 203 -2.44 -8.07 15.60
N LEU A 204 -1.45 -8.79 15.09
CA LEU A 204 -1.58 -10.19 14.63
C LEU A 204 -1.90 -11.15 15.80
N GLU A 205 -1.20 -11.01 16.94
CA GLU A 205 -1.45 -11.81 18.13
C GLU A 205 -2.89 -11.64 18.63
N ARG A 206 -3.38 -10.37 18.70
CA ARG A 206 -4.77 -10.09 19.10
C ARG A 206 -5.80 -10.63 18.14
N ALA A 207 -5.48 -10.69 16.84
CA ALA A 207 -6.35 -11.33 15.84
C ALA A 207 -6.31 -12.86 15.91
N GLY A 208 -5.46 -13.46 16.75
CA GLY A 208 -5.36 -14.90 16.98
C GLY A 208 -4.51 -15.65 15.95
N PHE A 209 -3.64 -14.96 15.24
CA PHE A 209 -2.63 -15.57 14.37
C PHE A 209 -1.47 -16.18 15.19
N THR A 210 -0.82 -17.16 14.60
CA THR A 210 0.34 -17.88 15.16
C THR A 210 1.52 -17.82 14.18
N GLU A 211 2.69 -18.29 14.57
CA GLU A 211 3.89 -18.31 13.71
C GLU A 211 4.20 -16.94 13.10
N ILE A 212 4.02 -15.90 13.91
CA ILE A 212 4.16 -14.51 13.47
C ILE A 212 5.63 -14.19 13.20
N HIS A 213 5.92 -13.72 12.00
CA HIS A 213 7.22 -13.17 11.62
C HIS A 213 7.02 -11.76 11.06
N VAL A 214 7.75 -10.79 11.60
CA VAL A 214 7.71 -9.39 11.16
C VAL A 214 9.15 -8.87 11.10
N GLU A 215 9.54 -8.34 9.94
CA GLU A 215 10.88 -7.76 9.76
C GLU A 215 10.86 -6.50 8.89
N PRO A 216 11.85 -5.61 9.05
CA PRO A 216 12.04 -4.46 8.18
C PRO A 216 12.67 -4.89 6.85
N LEU A 217 12.20 -4.29 5.75
CA LEU A 217 12.76 -4.42 4.41
C LEU A 217 13.10 -3.04 3.88
N ASP A 218 14.37 -2.80 3.57
CA ASP A 218 14.81 -1.55 2.96
C ASP A 218 14.32 -1.47 1.51
N LEU A 219 13.72 -0.34 1.17
CA LEU A 219 13.04 -0.14 -0.11
C LEU A 219 13.40 1.25 -0.68
N PRO A 220 14.63 1.45 -1.16
CA PRO A 220 15.03 2.72 -1.72
C PRO A 220 14.26 3.01 -3.02
N ARG A 221 13.73 4.24 -3.13
CA ARG A 221 13.09 4.73 -4.35
C ARG A 221 14.13 5.41 -5.22
N ARG A 222 14.22 4.99 -6.48
CA ARG A 222 15.15 5.53 -7.46
C ARG A 222 14.38 6.36 -8.48
N HIS A 223 14.90 7.54 -8.78
CA HIS A 223 14.35 8.41 -9.80
C HIS A 223 15.49 8.91 -10.70
N PRO A 224 15.27 9.04 -12.02
CA PRO A 224 16.28 9.55 -12.94
C PRO A 224 16.66 11.00 -12.65
N ASP A 225 15.71 11.78 -12.12
CA ASP A 225 15.91 13.17 -11.73
C ASP A 225 14.84 13.62 -10.72
N PHE A 226 14.94 14.87 -10.27
CA PHE A 226 13.97 15.46 -9.34
C PHE A 226 12.60 15.70 -9.99
N GLU A 227 12.54 15.95 -11.29
CA GLU A 227 11.27 16.15 -12.00
C GLU A 227 10.40 14.92 -11.93
N GLU A 228 10.98 13.74 -12.21
CA GLU A 228 10.29 12.46 -12.09
C GLU A 228 9.82 12.17 -10.65
N LEU A 229 10.64 12.51 -9.65
CA LEU A 229 10.23 12.38 -8.23
C LEU A 229 9.06 13.31 -7.90
N TRP A 230 9.08 14.55 -8.38
CA TRP A 230 8.02 15.53 -8.19
C TRP A 230 6.69 15.04 -8.80
N GLU A 231 6.72 14.68 -10.09
CA GLU A 231 5.53 14.17 -10.78
C GLU A 231 4.99 12.90 -10.15
N THR A 232 5.89 11.96 -9.77
CA THR A 232 5.50 10.73 -9.08
C THR A 232 4.83 11.03 -7.75
N THR A 233 5.32 12.02 -6.99
CA THR A 233 4.71 12.42 -5.72
C THR A 233 3.31 12.99 -5.94
N LEU A 234 3.11 13.80 -6.97
CA LEU A 234 1.78 14.31 -7.35
C LEU A 234 0.83 13.19 -7.77
N ASP A 235 1.30 12.22 -8.57
CA ASP A 235 0.47 11.14 -9.09
C ASP A 235 0.06 10.11 -8.02
N LEU A 236 0.97 9.81 -7.06
CA LEU A 236 0.76 8.74 -6.08
C LEU A 236 0.27 9.23 -4.71
N SER A 237 0.36 10.52 -4.41
CA SER A 237 -0.09 11.11 -3.14
C SER A 237 -1.21 12.12 -3.35
N ARG A 238 -2.47 11.67 -3.22
CA ARG A 238 -3.64 12.55 -3.39
C ARG A 238 -3.60 13.75 -2.46
N ALA A 239 -3.24 13.56 -1.20
CA ALA A 239 -3.16 14.67 -0.23
C ALA A 239 -2.13 15.73 -0.65
N PHE A 240 -0.98 15.31 -1.18
CA PHE A 240 0.04 16.24 -1.70
C PHE A 240 -0.45 16.92 -2.97
N HIS A 241 -1.02 16.17 -3.91
CA HIS A 241 -1.62 16.68 -5.13
C HIS A 241 -2.61 17.82 -4.86
N ASP A 242 -3.61 17.58 -4.01
CA ASP A 242 -4.67 18.55 -3.73
C ASP A 242 -4.15 19.79 -3.01
N ALA A 243 -3.24 19.59 -2.04
CA ALA A 243 -2.64 20.70 -1.32
C ALA A 243 -1.82 21.60 -2.24
N VAL A 244 -1.06 21.03 -3.16
CA VAL A 244 -0.15 21.78 -4.05
C VAL A 244 -0.90 22.38 -5.25
N LEU A 245 -1.66 21.57 -6.00
CA LEU A 245 -2.27 22.03 -7.24
C LEU A 245 -3.45 23.00 -7.05
N SER A 246 -3.91 23.18 -5.80
CA SER A 246 -4.84 24.24 -5.46
C SER A 246 -4.18 25.64 -5.34
N ARG A 247 -2.85 25.70 -5.46
CA ARG A 247 -2.07 26.95 -5.28
C ARG A 247 -1.84 27.70 -6.61
N PRO A 248 -1.55 29.01 -6.54
CA PRO A 248 -1.07 29.75 -7.70
C PRO A 248 0.24 29.16 -8.25
N ALA A 249 0.46 29.26 -9.57
CA ALA A 249 1.64 28.69 -10.22
C ALA A 249 2.97 29.13 -9.59
N ALA A 250 3.09 30.39 -9.17
CA ALA A 250 4.31 30.89 -8.52
C ALA A 250 4.58 30.17 -7.19
N GLU A 251 3.55 29.88 -6.39
CA GLU A 251 3.68 29.15 -5.12
C GLU A 251 4.02 27.68 -5.36
N ILE A 252 3.48 27.07 -6.43
CA ILE A 252 3.83 25.69 -6.83
C ILE A 252 5.33 25.61 -7.16
N GLU A 253 5.86 26.57 -7.92
CA GLU A 253 7.29 26.61 -8.25
C GLU A 253 8.18 26.83 -7.00
N GLU A 254 7.73 27.63 -6.03
CA GLU A 254 8.42 27.78 -4.76
C GLU A 254 8.43 26.48 -3.94
N ILE A 255 7.31 25.75 -3.85
CA ILE A 255 7.22 24.45 -3.19
C ILE A 255 8.17 23.45 -3.86
N LYS A 256 8.13 23.39 -5.19
CA LYS A 256 8.98 22.52 -6.00
C LYS A 256 10.47 22.81 -5.77
N ALA A 257 10.88 24.08 -5.81
CA ALA A 257 12.26 24.50 -5.56
C ALA A 257 12.73 24.17 -4.13
N SER A 258 11.86 24.39 -3.13
CA SER A 258 12.14 24.04 -1.74
C SER A 258 12.33 22.52 -1.57
N LEU A 259 11.47 21.69 -2.17
CA LEU A 259 11.59 20.24 -2.13
C LEU A 259 12.86 19.75 -2.85
N ALA A 260 13.23 20.36 -3.99
CA ALA A 260 14.47 20.02 -4.66
C ALA A 260 15.70 20.22 -3.74
N GLN A 261 15.71 21.29 -2.94
CA GLN A 261 16.77 21.52 -1.95
C GLN A 261 16.75 20.49 -0.82
N ARG A 262 15.56 20.09 -0.33
CA ARG A 262 15.43 19.08 0.72
C ARG A 262 15.87 17.70 0.24
N PHE A 263 15.68 17.36 -1.04
CA PHE A 263 16.11 16.10 -1.63
C PHE A 263 17.57 16.11 -2.13
N ALA A 264 18.26 17.25 -2.13
CA ALA A 264 19.66 17.35 -2.55
C ALA A 264 20.62 16.33 -1.87
N PRO A 265 20.46 16.00 -0.57
CA PRO A 265 21.30 14.97 0.07
C PRO A 265 21.16 13.57 -0.54
N TYR A 266 20.09 13.30 -1.27
CA TYR A 266 19.80 12.02 -1.91
C TYR A 266 20.06 12.03 -3.42
N THR A 267 20.58 13.15 -3.94
CA THR A 267 20.85 13.35 -5.37
C THR A 267 22.33 13.12 -5.66
N ALA A 268 22.62 12.23 -6.61
CA ALA A 268 23.97 11.96 -7.07
C ALA A 268 24.46 13.05 -8.03
N ALA A 269 25.77 13.04 -8.35
CA ALA A 269 26.39 14.05 -9.23
C ALA A 269 25.83 14.03 -10.67
N ASP A 270 25.27 12.93 -11.12
CA ASP A 270 24.62 12.78 -12.42
C ASP A 270 23.14 13.18 -12.44
N GLY A 271 22.61 13.65 -11.31
CA GLY A 271 21.22 14.08 -11.15
C GLY A 271 20.26 12.98 -10.73
N THR A 272 20.67 11.72 -10.69
CA THR A 272 19.82 10.61 -10.23
C THR A 272 19.58 10.70 -8.71
N LEU A 273 18.40 10.29 -8.26
CA LEU A 273 18.04 10.26 -6.85
C LEU A 273 17.90 8.82 -6.35
N ALA A 274 18.40 8.58 -5.14
CA ALA A 274 18.18 7.36 -4.39
C ALA A 274 17.64 7.73 -2.99
N VAL A 275 16.32 7.86 -2.89
CA VAL A 275 15.66 8.26 -1.64
C VAL A 275 15.42 7.01 -0.78
N PRO A 276 15.94 6.96 0.45
CA PRO A 276 15.69 5.83 1.35
C PRO A 276 14.19 5.61 1.56
N GLY A 277 13.84 4.36 1.75
CA GLY A 277 12.52 3.93 2.16
C GLY A 277 12.62 2.63 2.93
N ARG A 278 11.68 2.38 3.82
CA ARG A 278 11.61 1.13 4.58
C ARG A 278 10.16 0.73 4.79
N THR A 279 9.88 -0.52 4.55
CA THR A 279 8.60 -1.16 4.85
C THR A 279 8.81 -2.24 5.90
N LEU A 280 7.77 -2.59 6.63
CA LEU A 280 7.70 -3.80 7.43
C LEU A 280 6.96 -4.83 6.61
N VAL A 281 7.50 -6.03 6.55
CA VAL A 281 6.88 -7.19 5.93
C VAL A 281 6.53 -8.20 6.99
N ALA A 282 5.37 -8.83 6.87
CA ALA A 282 4.85 -9.73 7.89
C ALA A 282 4.21 -10.97 7.26
N THR A 283 4.36 -12.11 7.93
CA THR A 283 3.62 -13.35 7.66
C THR A 283 3.17 -13.98 8.96
N ALA A 284 2.02 -14.70 8.91
CA ALA A 284 1.48 -15.42 10.04
C ALA A 284 0.53 -16.55 9.58
N SER A 285 0.28 -17.52 10.46
CA SER A 285 -0.61 -18.68 10.23
C SER A 285 -1.94 -18.53 10.97
N ALA A 286 -3.07 -18.95 10.33
CA ALA A 286 -4.44 -18.86 10.86
C ALA A 286 -4.82 -20.02 11.81
#